data_0da610cad72ba84a6da0de9735ab426a
#
_entry.id   0da610cad72ba84a6da0de9735ab426a
#
_cell.length_a   1.000
_cell.length_b   1.000
_cell.length_c   1.000
_cell.angle_alpha   90.00
_cell.angle_beta   90.00
_cell.angle_gamma   90.00
#
_symmetry.space_group_name_H-M   'P 1'
#
loop_
_entity.id
_entity.type
_entity.pdbx_description
1 polymer ?
#
loop_
_entity_poly.entity_id
_entity_poly.type
_entity_poly.pdbx_seq_one_letter_code
_entity_poly.pdbx_strand_id
1 'polypeptide(L)'
;MKKNKLLLLASFLMLLSVSLTACYDDKADIAFYSGDQLNDQVGTCTNFVSSVTIYTNSSSQTENLGIAYGKGGYQALSSDAEVVKVAIEGDRLLLTAGGKSGKATVTLTDEKGNQALLPVTCGTGAKEIRCTKQTGVLPIKDGQVQSDIKESVAQAMQNYAPMTAGGKYVLIFKDMSDIEKGGRLLVYKDAQASAVEGTFEYSLVEEGNRPRPRFTLTYGGETHVLEVPESGEISTDSRSGIAIIPFTFQENITSQFKEQNPKFTLPDGVEVYYLITAIIKNEIIEIQ
;
A
#
# COMPACT_ATOMS: atom_id res chain seq x y z
N MET A 1 48.56 3.05 -21.63
CA MET A 1 47.09 3.28 -21.57
C MET A 1 46.20 2.27 -22.32
N LYS A 2 46.66 1.50 -23.30
CA LYS A 2 45.85 0.49 -24.04
C LYS A 2 45.59 -0.81 -23.24
N LYS A 3 46.50 -1.27 -22.40
CA LYS A 3 46.34 -2.52 -21.62
C LYS A 3 45.25 -2.45 -20.53
N ASN A 4 45.06 -1.29 -19.90
CA ASN A 4 44.05 -1.14 -18.84
C ASN A 4 42.63 -1.07 -19.39
N LYS A 5 42.43 -0.58 -20.62
CA LYS A 5 41.11 -0.59 -21.27
C LYS A 5 40.66 -1.99 -21.68
N LEU A 6 41.62 -2.86 -22.04
CA LEU A 6 41.31 -4.24 -22.41
C LEU A 6 40.95 -5.09 -21.18
N LEU A 7 41.58 -4.84 -20.02
CA LEU A 7 41.24 -5.51 -18.74
C LEU A 7 39.86 -5.08 -18.23
N LEU A 8 39.50 -3.80 -18.37
CA LEU A 8 38.18 -3.29 -17.99
C LEU A 8 37.09 -3.85 -18.91
N LEU A 9 37.35 -3.98 -20.20
CA LEU A 9 36.40 -4.57 -21.15
C LEU A 9 36.20 -6.08 -20.90
N ALA A 10 37.25 -6.81 -20.53
CA ALA A 10 37.19 -8.22 -20.18
C ALA A 10 36.46 -8.47 -18.86
N SER A 11 36.64 -7.60 -17.85
CA SER A 11 35.89 -7.69 -16.59
C SER A 11 34.40 -7.33 -16.76
N PHE A 12 34.09 -6.38 -17.66
CA PHE A 12 32.71 -6.02 -17.98
C PHE A 12 31.98 -7.14 -18.77
N LEU A 13 32.68 -7.81 -19.70
CA LEU A 13 32.15 -8.97 -20.41
C LEU A 13 31.96 -10.19 -19.48
N MET A 14 32.85 -10.42 -18.50
CA MET A 14 32.65 -11.47 -17.50
C MET A 14 31.46 -11.18 -16.55
N LEU A 15 31.23 -9.92 -16.19
CA LEU A 15 30.06 -9.54 -15.41
C LEU A 15 28.74 -9.68 -16.19
N LEU A 16 28.77 -9.46 -17.52
CA LEU A 16 27.58 -9.69 -18.37
C LEU A 16 27.30 -11.19 -18.61
N SER A 17 28.35 -12.05 -18.60
CA SER A 17 28.15 -13.49 -18.82
C SER A 17 27.57 -14.23 -17.60
N VAL A 18 27.71 -13.68 -16.38
CA VAL A 18 27.11 -14.25 -15.16
C VAL A 18 25.61 -13.95 -15.08
N SER A 19 25.13 -12.91 -15.77
CA SER A 19 23.69 -12.56 -15.77
C SER A 19 22.86 -13.28 -16.83
N LEU A 20 23.51 -14.07 -17.73
CA LEU A 20 22.80 -14.76 -18.84
C LEU A 20 22.68 -16.29 -18.64
N THR A 21 23.20 -16.85 -17.56
CA THR A 21 23.06 -18.29 -17.27
C THR A 21 21.94 -18.63 -16.30
N ALA A 22 21.06 -17.68 -15.98
CA ALA A 22 19.90 -17.90 -15.08
C ALA A 22 18.63 -18.32 -15.83
N CYS A 23 18.73 -18.87 -17.03
CA CYS A 23 17.56 -19.45 -17.69
C CYS A 23 17.97 -20.73 -18.42
N TYR A 24 17.35 -21.81 -18.05
CA TYR A 24 17.38 -23.17 -18.61
C TYR A 24 18.19 -24.19 -17.78
N ASP A 25 17.65 -24.54 -16.64
CA ASP A 25 17.76 -25.90 -16.13
C ASP A 25 16.33 -26.50 -16.07
N ASP A 26 16.09 -27.60 -16.78
CA ASP A 26 14.78 -28.27 -16.89
C ASP A 26 14.28 -28.94 -15.58
N LYS A 27 14.86 -28.56 -14.45
CA LYS A 27 14.34 -28.91 -13.12
C LYS A 27 13.55 -27.72 -12.62
N ALA A 28 12.23 -27.85 -12.65
CA ALA A 28 11.37 -26.92 -11.94
C ALA A 28 11.84 -26.85 -10.48
N ASP A 29 12.39 -25.69 -10.08
CA ASP A 29 12.78 -25.43 -8.70
C ASP A 29 11.54 -25.49 -7.81
N ILE A 30 11.71 -25.90 -6.55
CA ILE A 30 10.63 -25.83 -5.57
C ILE A 30 10.05 -24.40 -5.58
N ALA A 31 8.73 -24.30 -5.73
CA ALA A 31 8.02 -23.04 -5.72
C ALA A 31 6.88 -23.04 -4.69
N PHE A 32 6.48 -21.86 -4.26
CA PHE A 32 5.35 -21.67 -3.36
C PHE A 32 4.18 -21.05 -4.13
N TYR A 33 2.95 -21.41 -3.76
CA TYR A 33 1.75 -20.82 -4.36
C TYR A 33 0.68 -20.53 -3.32
N SER A 34 -0.15 -19.51 -3.57
CA SER A 34 -1.29 -19.15 -2.75
C SER A 34 -2.56 -19.88 -3.21
N GLY A 35 -3.52 -20.08 -2.28
CA GLY A 35 -4.76 -20.78 -2.56
C GLY A 35 -4.62 -22.30 -2.51
N ASP A 36 -5.71 -23.01 -2.87
CA ASP A 36 -5.81 -24.47 -2.72
C ASP A 36 -5.19 -25.24 -3.87
N GLN A 37 -5.08 -24.61 -5.04
CA GLN A 37 -4.56 -25.24 -6.26
C GLN A 37 -3.54 -24.34 -6.93
N LEU A 38 -2.50 -24.96 -7.49
CA LEU A 38 -1.52 -24.29 -8.32
C LEU A 38 -2.16 -23.82 -9.63
N ASN A 39 -1.91 -22.58 -9.99
CA ASN A 39 -2.18 -22.04 -11.32
C ASN A 39 -0.86 -21.59 -11.95
N ASP A 40 -0.31 -22.41 -12.83
CA ASP A 40 0.94 -22.20 -13.55
C ASP A 40 0.75 -22.13 -15.08
N GLN A 41 -0.50 -22.02 -15.54
CA GLN A 41 -0.81 -22.00 -16.98
C GLN A 41 -0.25 -20.76 -17.67
N VAL A 42 0.47 -21.00 -18.75
CA VAL A 42 1.02 -19.93 -19.61
C VAL A 42 -0.11 -19.03 -20.15
N GLY A 43 0.05 -17.73 -20.01
CA GLY A 43 -0.93 -16.73 -20.46
C GLY A 43 -2.03 -16.41 -19.46
N THR A 44 -1.99 -16.99 -18.24
CA THR A 44 -2.87 -16.65 -17.12
C THR A 44 -2.10 -15.96 -15.99
N CYS A 45 -2.82 -15.32 -15.06
CA CYS A 45 -2.20 -14.85 -13.82
C CYS A 45 -1.82 -16.06 -12.97
N THR A 46 -0.53 -16.28 -12.77
CA THR A 46 -0.03 -17.34 -11.89
C THR A 46 -0.24 -16.94 -10.43
N ASN A 47 -0.37 -17.94 -9.53
CA ASN A 47 -0.49 -17.72 -8.09
C ASN A 47 0.80 -18.05 -7.32
N PHE A 48 1.94 -18.02 -8.00
CA PHE A 48 3.24 -18.17 -7.35
C PHE A 48 3.52 -17.07 -6.34
N VAL A 49 4.16 -17.45 -5.23
CA VAL A 49 4.51 -16.57 -4.12
C VAL A 49 6.03 -16.53 -3.98
N SER A 50 6.62 -15.36 -4.12
CA SER A 50 8.06 -15.13 -3.95
C SER A 50 8.44 -14.49 -2.62
N SER A 51 7.46 -13.97 -1.88
CA SER A 51 7.62 -13.40 -0.54
C SER A 51 6.28 -13.35 0.18
N VAL A 52 6.31 -13.32 1.52
CA VAL A 52 5.11 -13.28 2.36
C VAL A 52 5.17 -12.11 3.32
N THR A 53 4.01 -11.50 3.56
CA THR A 53 3.82 -10.50 4.61
C THR A 53 2.73 -10.97 5.55
N ILE A 54 3.03 -11.07 6.85
CA ILE A 54 2.09 -11.45 7.89
C ILE A 54 1.86 -10.26 8.81
N TYR A 55 0.61 -9.80 8.89
CA TYR A 55 0.25 -8.68 9.76
C TYR A 55 -0.08 -9.16 11.17
N THR A 56 0.66 -8.69 12.17
CA THR A 56 0.47 -9.07 13.58
C THR A 56 -0.81 -8.48 14.17
N ASN A 57 -1.37 -7.43 13.56
CA ASN A 57 -2.67 -6.84 13.87
C ASN A 57 -3.79 -7.34 12.94
N SER A 58 -3.68 -8.54 12.39
CA SER A 58 -4.75 -9.23 11.65
C SER A 58 -5.36 -10.31 12.52
N SER A 59 -6.65 -10.59 12.35
CA SER A 59 -7.32 -11.72 13.00
C SER A 59 -6.75 -13.06 12.54
N SER A 60 -6.23 -13.14 11.31
CA SER A 60 -5.42 -14.27 10.83
C SER A 60 -3.95 -13.85 10.80
N GLN A 61 -3.15 -14.50 11.65
CA GLN A 61 -1.69 -14.33 11.69
C GLN A 61 -0.96 -15.54 11.10
N THR A 62 -1.64 -16.30 10.25
CA THR A 62 -1.12 -17.51 9.61
C THR A 62 -1.35 -17.44 8.11
N GLU A 63 -0.31 -17.75 7.35
CA GLU A 63 -0.37 -17.96 5.91
C GLU A 63 -0.17 -19.44 5.60
N ASN A 64 -0.95 -19.96 4.65
CA ASN A 64 -0.92 -21.35 4.22
C ASN A 64 -0.60 -21.42 2.73
N LEU A 65 0.60 -21.86 2.38
CA LEU A 65 1.10 -21.91 1.01
C LEU A 65 1.21 -23.35 0.52
N GLY A 66 0.85 -23.59 -0.72
CA GLY A 66 1.15 -24.84 -1.39
C GLY A 66 2.61 -24.89 -1.83
N ILE A 67 3.15 -26.11 -1.86
CA ILE A 67 4.49 -26.42 -2.34
C ILE A 67 4.36 -27.11 -3.70
N ALA A 68 5.01 -26.54 -4.72
CA ALA A 68 5.02 -27.08 -6.08
C ALA A 68 6.41 -27.55 -6.47
N TYR A 69 6.47 -28.53 -7.37
CA TYR A 69 7.67 -29.08 -8.04
C TYR A 69 8.68 -29.80 -7.14
N GLY A 70 8.50 -29.78 -5.81
CA GLY A 70 9.34 -30.52 -4.88
C GLY A 70 9.10 -32.04 -4.92
N LYS A 71 9.98 -32.79 -4.27
CA LYS A 71 9.97 -34.25 -4.26
C LYS A 71 9.35 -34.88 -3.00
N GLY A 72 8.65 -34.09 -2.20
CA GLY A 72 8.07 -34.55 -0.94
C GLY A 72 9.10 -34.60 0.22
N GLY A 73 8.70 -35.17 1.36
CA GLY A 73 9.58 -35.28 2.53
C GLY A 73 10.09 -33.93 3.05
N TYR A 74 9.23 -32.93 2.95
CA TYR A 74 9.59 -31.53 3.20
C TYR A 74 9.99 -31.27 4.63
N GLN A 75 11.04 -30.48 4.80
CA GLN A 75 11.45 -29.86 6.06
C GLN A 75 11.56 -28.35 5.87
N ALA A 76 11.05 -27.59 6.82
CA ALA A 76 11.11 -26.14 6.80
C ALA A 76 11.82 -25.59 8.03
N LEU A 77 12.67 -24.57 7.83
CA LEU A 77 13.39 -23.89 8.89
C LEU A 77 13.26 -22.39 8.72
N SER A 78 12.87 -21.69 9.78
CA SER A 78 12.93 -20.22 9.85
C SER A 78 14.30 -19.76 10.34
N SER A 79 14.85 -18.72 9.72
CA SER A 79 16.07 -18.05 10.22
C SER A 79 15.83 -17.31 11.54
N ASP A 80 14.59 -16.96 11.87
CA ASP A 80 14.19 -16.35 13.15
C ASP A 80 12.75 -16.78 13.51
N ALA A 81 12.64 -17.74 14.43
CA ALA A 81 11.34 -18.26 14.88
C ALA A 81 10.56 -17.27 15.79
N GLU A 82 11.20 -16.23 16.30
CA GLU A 82 10.50 -15.14 17.00
C GLU A 82 9.76 -14.23 16.00
N VAL A 83 10.22 -14.15 14.76
CA VAL A 83 9.56 -13.42 13.66
C VAL A 83 8.52 -14.31 13.01
N VAL A 84 8.89 -15.51 12.54
CA VAL A 84 7.95 -16.44 11.90
C VAL A 84 8.22 -17.88 12.34
N LYS A 85 7.18 -18.57 12.79
CA LYS A 85 7.18 -20.01 13.05
C LYS A 85 6.71 -20.72 11.78
N VAL A 86 7.26 -21.90 11.54
CA VAL A 86 6.97 -22.72 10.36
C VAL A 86 6.53 -24.13 10.75
N ALA A 87 5.59 -24.67 9.98
CA ALA A 87 5.19 -26.07 10.05
C ALA A 87 4.92 -26.61 8.65
N ILE A 88 5.03 -27.93 8.47
CA ILE A 88 4.68 -28.63 7.23
C ILE A 88 3.48 -29.54 7.51
N GLU A 89 2.46 -29.42 6.66
CA GLU A 89 1.28 -30.29 6.67
C GLU A 89 1.09 -30.87 5.25
N GLY A 90 1.62 -32.07 5.03
CA GLY A 90 1.64 -32.69 3.71
C GLY A 90 2.51 -31.91 2.72
N ASP A 91 1.87 -31.33 1.70
CA ASP A 91 2.47 -30.46 0.69
C ASP A 91 2.16 -28.96 0.93
N ARG A 92 1.84 -28.61 2.18
CA ARG A 92 1.54 -27.24 2.59
C ARG A 92 2.58 -26.74 3.59
N LEU A 93 2.99 -25.48 3.38
CA LEU A 93 3.84 -24.72 4.30
C LEU A 93 2.97 -23.75 5.09
N LEU A 94 2.90 -23.95 6.41
CA LEU A 94 2.22 -23.03 7.33
C LEU A 94 3.23 -22.06 7.92
N LEU A 95 2.93 -20.77 7.83
CA LEU A 95 3.71 -19.69 8.37
C LEU A 95 2.86 -18.95 9.41
N THR A 96 3.32 -18.88 10.65
CA THR A 96 2.60 -18.17 11.72
C THR A 96 3.50 -17.09 12.32
N ALA A 97 2.98 -15.88 12.55
CA ALA A 97 3.72 -14.82 13.21
C ALA A 97 4.27 -15.29 14.56
N GLY A 98 5.54 -15.03 14.82
CA GLY A 98 6.21 -15.46 16.04
C GLY A 98 6.02 -14.52 17.22
N GLY A 99 5.51 -13.31 16.99
CA GLY A 99 5.27 -12.28 18.01
C GLY A 99 6.24 -11.09 17.94
N LYS A 100 7.33 -11.20 17.20
CA LYS A 100 8.29 -10.12 16.96
C LYS A 100 8.14 -9.59 15.54
N SER A 101 8.10 -8.26 15.39
CA SER A 101 8.19 -7.63 14.08
C SER A 101 9.60 -7.76 13.50
N GLY A 102 9.68 -8.00 12.20
CA GLY A 102 10.97 -8.13 11.52
C GLY A 102 10.88 -8.91 10.21
N LYS A 103 12.04 -9.33 9.74
CA LYS A 103 12.20 -10.14 8.53
C LYS A 103 12.89 -11.45 8.87
N ALA A 104 12.41 -12.53 8.29
CA ALA A 104 13.04 -13.83 8.35
C ALA A 104 13.06 -14.48 6.95
N THR A 105 13.95 -15.43 6.76
CA THR A 105 13.95 -16.27 5.57
C THR A 105 13.57 -17.69 5.99
N VAL A 106 12.56 -18.24 5.35
CA VAL A 106 12.18 -19.64 5.49
C VAL A 106 12.91 -20.45 4.43
N THR A 107 13.67 -21.45 4.86
CA THR A 107 14.29 -22.44 3.96
C THR A 107 13.46 -23.70 3.96
N LEU A 108 12.96 -24.08 2.80
CA LEU A 108 12.30 -25.37 2.57
C LEU A 108 13.29 -26.31 1.90
N THR A 109 13.38 -27.54 2.39
CA THR A 109 14.23 -28.61 1.81
C THR A 109 13.36 -29.83 1.55
N ASP A 110 13.47 -30.45 0.36
CA ASP A 110 12.79 -31.69 0.01
C ASP A 110 13.66 -32.93 0.32
N GLU A 111 13.11 -34.14 0.13
CA GLU A 111 13.82 -35.41 0.39
C GLU A 111 15.07 -35.63 -0.48
N LYS A 112 15.20 -34.90 -1.59
CA LYS A 112 16.38 -34.96 -2.47
C LYS A 112 17.43 -33.92 -2.13
N GLY A 113 17.16 -33.06 -1.12
CA GLY A 113 18.03 -31.99 -0.71
C GLY A 113 17.92 -30.71 -1.57
N ASN A 114 16.92 -30.62 -2.46
CA ASN A 114 16.65 -29.37 -3.17
C ASN A 114 16.09 -28.36 -2.18
N GLN A 115 16.46 -27.09 -2.36
CA GLN A 115 16.09 -26.02 -1.44
C GLN A 115 15.37 -24.87 -2.14
N ALA A 116 14.40 -24.27 -1.45
CA ALA A 116 13.78 -23.00 -1.80
C ALA A 116 13.83 -22.05 -0.63
N LEU A 117 14.03 -20.76 -0.92
CA LEU A 117 14.05 -19.68 0.06
C LEU A 117 12.82 -18.81 -0.10
N LEU A 118 12.13 -18.53 1.00
CA LEU A 118 10.97 -17.67 1.05
C LEU A 118 11.21 -16.53 2.05
N PRO A 119 11.39 -15.29 1.58
CA PRO A 119 11.42 -14.13 2.44
C PRO A 119 10.07 -13.88 3.10
N VAL A 120 10.07 -13.70 4.42
CA VAL A 120 8.88 -13.40 5.20
C VAL A 120 9.10 -12.13 5.99
N THR A 121 8.10 -11.23 5.96
CA THR A 121 8.09 -10.03 6.79
C THR A 121 6.89 -10.09 7.72
N CYS A 122 7.10 -9.93 9.03
CA CYS A 122 6.04 -9.85 10.03
C CYS A 122 6.05 -8.48 10.69
N GLY A 123 4.86 -7.95 10.99
CA GLY A 123 4.78 -6.71 11.75
C GLY A 123 3.39 -6.09 11.73
N THR A 124 3.26 -4.93 12.38
CA THR A 124 2.00 -4.21 12.43
C THR A 124 1.67 -3.62 11.08
N GLY A 125 0.56 -4.07 10.53
CA GLY A 125 0.05 -3.60 9.25
C GLY A 125 -0.57 -2.21 9.34
N ALA A 126 -0.29 -1.40 8.32
CA ALA A 126 -0.86 -0.07 8.13
C ALA A 126 -1.13 0.19 6.66
N LYS A 127 -1.97 1.18 6.37
CA LYS A 127 -2.09 1.77 5.03
C LYS A 127 -1.52 3.19 5.06
N GLU A 128 -0.60 3.46 4.15
CA GLU A 128 -0.10 4.79 3.89
C GLU A 128 -0.91 5.42 2.76
N ILE A 129 -1.52 6.59 3.03
CA ILE A 129 -2.16 7.46 2.04
C ILE A 129 -1.21 8.65 1.85
N ARG A 130 -0.37 8.61 0.82
CA ARG A 130 0.63 9.64 0.54
C ARG A 130 0.10 10.64 -0.47
N CYS A 131 0.03 11.90 -0.07
CA CYS A 131 -0.33 13.01 -0.95
C CYS A 131 0.76 13.22 -2.01
N THR A 132 0.42 13.04 -3.26
CA THR A 132 1.33 13.28 -4.40
C THR A 132 1.13 14.66 -5.00
N LYS A 133 -0.11 15.17 -4.93
CA LYS A 133 -0.48 16.47 -5.46
C LYS A 133 -1.64 17.05 -4.65
N GLN A 134 -1.46 18.27 -4.22
CA GLN A 134 -2.53 19.11 -3.71
C GLN A 134 -3.19 19.82 -4.90
N THR A 135 -4.48 19.58 -5.09
CA THR A 135 -5.21 20.22 -6.20
C THR A 135 -5.78 21.59 -5.79
N GLY A 136 -5.86 21.82 -4.49
CA GLY A 136 -6.39 23.06 -3.94
C GLY A 136 -7.88 22.99 -3.65
N VAL A 137 -8.49 24.16 -3.51
CA VAL A 137 -9.89 24.31 -3.11
C VAL A 137 -10.74 24.56 -4.35
N LEU A 138 -11.80 23.80 -4.52
CA LEU A 138 -12.73 23.92 -5.63
C LEU A 138 -14.17 24.11 -5.16
N PRO A 139 -14.91 25.09 -5.72
CA PRO A 139 -16.35 25.17 -5.52
C PRO A 139 -17.06 24.14 -6.40
N ILE A 140 -18.05 23.44 -5.85
CA ILE A 140 -18.85 22.43 -6.54
C ILE A 140 -20.33 22.75 -6.35
N LYS A 141 -21.13 22.59 -7.42
CA LYS A 141 -22.59 22.67 -7.37
C LYS A 141 -23.17 21.48 -8.12
N ASP A 142 -24.04 20.72 -7.47
CA ASP A 142 -24.68 19.54 -8.06
C ASP A 142 -23.67 18.57 -8.72
N GLY A 143 -22.49 18.39 -8.08
CA GLY A 143 -21.40 17.57 -8.59
C GLY A 143 -20.55 18.22 -9.69
N GLN A 144 -20.85 19.44 -10.09
CA GLN A 144 -20.10 20.20 -11.10
C GLN A 144 -19.29 21.33 -10.49
N VAL A 145 -18.08 21.57 -11.04
CA VAL A 145 -17.24 22.68 -10.63
C VAL A 145 -17.82 24.00 -11.12
N GLN A 146 -18.02 24.94 -10.19
CA GLN A 146 -18.43 26.32 -10.49
C GLN A 146 -17.23 27.13 -10.98
N SER A 147 -17.10 27.29 -12.30
CA SER A 147 -15.94 27.97 -12.91
C SER A 147 -15.95 29.47 -12.70
N ASP A 148 -17.12 30.08 -12.60
CA ASP A 148 -17.34 31.52 -12.43
C ASP A 148 -16.86 32.07 -11.08
N ILE A 149 -16.88 31.22 -10.02
CA ILE A 149 -16.40 31.61 -8.69
C ILE A 149 -15.12 30.88 -8.27
N LYS A 150 -14.60 29.98 -9.10
CA LYS A 150 -13.45 29.13 -8.79
C LYS A 150 -12.23 29.95 -8.35
N GLU A 151 -11.89 30.98 -9.10
CA GLU A 151 -10.73 31.82 -8.81
C GLU A 151 -10.87 32.58 -7.49
N SER A 152 -12.05 33.16 -7.24
CA SER A 152 -12.35 33.89 -6.01
C SER A 152 -12.30 32.99 -4.78
N VAL A 153 -12.84 31.77 -4.87
CA VAL A 153 -12.78 30.78 -3.78
C VAL A 153 -11.35 30.30 -3.56
N ALA A 154 -10.61 29.99 -4.62
CA ALA A 154 -9.22 29.57 -4.51
C ALA A 154 -8.34 30.66 -3.88
N GLN A 155 -8.57 31.93 -4.23
CA GLN A 155 -7.87 33.05 -3.62
C GLN A 155 -8.21 33.25 -2.14
N ALA A 156 -9.49 33.14 -1.78
CA ALA A 156 -9.94 33.25 -0.39
C ALA A 156 -9.35 32.15 0.52
N MET A 157 -9.12 30.95 -0.04
CA MET A 157 -8.57 29.78 0.68
C MET A 157 -7.11 29.48 0.31
N GLN A 158 -6.38 30.47 -0.15
CA GLN A 158 -4.99 30.31 -0.64
C GLN A 158 -4.06 29.62 0.34
N ASN A 159 -4.25 29.82 1.65
CA ASN A 159 -3.42 29.24 2.70
C ASN A 159 -4.02 27.98 3.33
N TYR A 160 -5.18 27.52 2.85
CA TYR A 160 -5.78 26.31 3.35
C TYR A 160 -5.06 25.10 2.77
N ALA A 161 -4.32 24.40 3.60
CA ALA A 161 -3.57 23.22 3.22
C ALA A 161 -3.39 22.30 4.42
N PRO A 162 -4.40 21.48 4.78
CA PRO A 162 -4.27 20.51 5.86
C PRO A 162 -3.20 19.47 5.56
N MET A 163 -2.97 19.18 4.27
CA MET A 163 -1.96 18.25 3.79
C MET A 163 -1.29 18.82 2.54
N THR A 164 0.03 18.79 2.47
CA THR A 164 0.78 19.22 1.27
C THR A 164 1.39 18.03 0.54
N ALA A 165 1.87 18.27 -0.69
CA ALA A 165 2.55 17.21 -1.45
C ALA A 165 3.76 16.65 -0.68
N GLY A 166 3.86 15.33 -0.62
CA GLY A 166 4.86 14.59 0.19
C GLY A 166 4.40 14.27 1.61
N GLY A 167 3.35 14.93 2.10
CA GLY A 167 2.69 14.56 3.35
C GLY A 167 1.93 13.25 3.24
N LYS A 168 1.55 12.68 4.38
CA LYS A 168 0.88 11.37 4.41
C LYS A 168 0.03 11.16 5.66
N TYR A 169 -0.99 10.35 5.50
CA TYR A 169 -1.72 9.70 6.58
C TYR A 169 -1.24 8.24 6.67
N VAL A 170 -0.90 7.77 7.87
CA VAL A 170 -0.60 6.37 8.14
C VAL A 170 -1.71 5.82 9.04
N LEU A 171 -2.53 4.95 8.45
CA LEU A 171 -3.69 4.34 9.08
C LEU A 171 -3.28 2.99 9.67
N ILE A 172 -3.13 2.90 10.99
CA ILE A 172 -2.76 1.70 11.73
C ILE A 172 -4.05 1.03 12.19
N PHE A 173 -4.50 0.02 11.48
CA PHE A 173 -5.77 -0.65 11.76
C PHE A 173 -5.73 -1.42 13.07
N LYS A 174 -6.85 -1.48 13.77
CA LYS A 174 -7.04 -2.42 14.90
C LYS A 174 -6.99 -3.86 14.41
N ASP A 175 -7.46 -4.11 13.19
CA ASP A 175 -7.46 -5.40 12.53
C ASP A 175 -7.31 -5.19 11.01
N MET A 176 -6.20 -5.65 10.42
CA MET A 176 -5.95 -5.53 8.97
C MET A 176 -6.90 -6.34 8.11
N SER A 177 -7.58 -7.33 8.68
CA SER A 177 -8.62 -8.13 7.99
C SER A 177 -10.01 -7.52 8.12
N ASP A 178 -10.18 -6.49 8.96
CA ASP A 178 -11.45 -5.81 9.18
C ASP A 178 -11.23 -4.29 9.29
N ILE A 179 -11.22 -3.64 8.13
CA ILE A 179 -10.93 -2.21 8.02
C ILE A 179 -11.97 -1.32 8.70
N GLU A 180 -13.20 -1.82 8.91
CA GLU A 180 -14.29 -1.05 9.54
C GLU A 180 -14.05 -0.79 11.03
N LYS A 181 -13.15 -1.56 11.67
CA LYS A 181 -12.77 -1.35 13.07
C LYS A 181 -12.00 -0.06 13.33
N GLY A 182 -11.59 0.64 12.26
CA GLY A 182 -10.79 1.86 12.38
C GLY A 182 -9.45 1.62 13.08
N GLY A 183 -8.86 2.68 13.67
CA GLY A 183 -7.58 2.51 14.34
C GLY A 183 -6.90 3.81 14.76
N ARG A 184 -5.57 3.71 14.92
CA ARG A 184 -4.68 4.85 15.20
C ARG A 184 -4.29 5.52 13.88
N LEU A 185 -4.07 6.81 13.94
CA LEU A 185 -3.65 7.64 12.82
C LEU A 185 -2.36 8.35 13.15
N LEU A 186 -1.41 8.37 12.20
CA LEU A 186 -0.26 9.27 12.22
C LEU A 186 -0.37 10.21 11.02
N VAL A 187 -0.32 11.51 11.26
CA VAL A 187 -0.42 12.54 10.23
C VAL A 187 0.92 13.24 10.09
N TYR A 188 1.47 13.20 8.90
CA TYR A 188 2.66 13.96 8.49
C TYR A 188 2.21 15.01 7.49
N LYS A 189 2.11 16.28 7.89
CA LYS A 189 1.57 17.37 7.07
C LYS A 189 2.34 17.56 5.77
N ASP A 190 3.63 17.34 5.80
CA ASP A 190 4.56 17.40 4.66
C ASP A 190 5.64 16.30 4.80
N ALA A 191 6.56 16.24 3.84
CA ALA A 191 7.59 15.20 3.79
C ALA A 191 8.59 15.24 4.96
N GLN A 192 8.66 16.34 5.72
CA GLN A 192 9.63 16.58 6.81
C GLN A 192 8.94 16.79 8.17
N ALA A 193 7.62 16.90 8.19
CA ALA A 193 6.87 17.13 9.42
C ALA A 193 6.99 15.94 10.38
N SER A 194 7.02 16.25 11.68
CA SER A 194 6.82 15.24 12.72
C SER A 194 5.38 14.73 12.68
N ALA A 195 5.19 13.48 13.11
CA ALA A 195 3.86 12.89 13.18
C ALA A 195 2.98 13.58 14.22
N VAL A 196 1.74 13.87 13.85
CA VAL A 196 0.66 14.18 14.80
C VAL A 196 -0.18 12.94 14.96
N GLU A 197 -0.38 12.49 16.20
CA GLU A 197 -1.20 11.33 16.49
C GLU A 197 -2.69 11.65 16.49
N GLY A 198 -3.49 10.65 16.10
CA GLY A 198 -4.93 10.74 16.06
C GLY A 198 -5.58 9.37 15.96
N THR A 199 -6.83 9.38 15.58
CA THR A 199 -7.63 8.18 15.30
C THR A 199 -8.32 8.32 13.95
N PHE A 200 -8.69 7.18 13.37
CA PHE A 200 -9.52 7.16 12.19
C PHE A 200 -10.65 6.13 12.32
N GLU A 201 -11.73 6.42 11.60
CA GLU A 201 -12.82 5.51 11.32
C GLU A 201 -12.94 5.33 9.82
N TYR A 202 -13.37 4.16 9.39
CA TYR A 202 -13.64 3.84 7.99
C TYR A 202 -15.12 3.49 7.83
N SER A 203 -15.73 3.95 6.76
CA SER A 203 -17.07 3.57 6.36
C SER A 203 -17.20 3.61 4.84
N LEU A 204 -18.28 3.06 4.33
CA LEU A 204 -18.67 3.21 2.93
C LEU A 204 -19.83 4.21 2.84
N VAL A 205 -19.74 5.13 1.88
CA VAL A 205 -20.87 5.96 1.45
C VAL A 205 -21.64 5.17 0.41
N GLU A 206 -22.86 4.77 0.73
CA GLU A 206 -23.71 3.97 -0.18
C GLU A 206 -24.57 4.85 -1.10
N GLU A 207 -24.43 6.17 -1.04
CA GLU A 207 -25.09 7.11 -1.94
C GLU A 207 -24.41 7.12 -3.31
N GLY A 208 -25.22 7.12 -4.38
CA GLY A 208 -24.75 7.12 -5.76
C GLY A 208 -24.67 5.72 -6.37
N ASN A 209 -23.91 5.59 -7.47
CA ASN A 209 -23.87 4.37 -8.28
C ASN A 209 -22.91 3.28 -7.75
N ARG A 210 -22.04 3.60 -6.81
CA ARG A 210 -21.04 2.68 -6.22
C ARG A 210 -20.73 3.07 -4.78
N PRO A 211 -20.57 2.10 -3.88
CA PRO A 211 -20.02 2.36 -2.56
C PRO A 211 -18.66 3.05 -2.66
N ARG A 212 -18.45 4.09 -1.88
CA ARG A 212 -17.22 4.90 -1.89
C ARG A 212 -16.56 4.91 -0.52
N PRO A 213 -15.23 4.75 -0.44
CA PRO A 213 -14.49 4.87 0.81
C PRO A 213 -14.65 6.25 1.44
N ARG A 214 -14.92 6.27 2.74
CA ARG A 214 -14.90 7.45 3.61
C ARG A 214 -13.99 7.18 4.79
N PHE A 215 -13.06 8.07 5.04
CA PHE A 215 -12.22 8.08 6.23
C PHE A 215 -12.55 9.31 7.08
N THR A 216 -12.98 9.08 8.31
CA THR A 216 -13.12 10.14 9.32
C THR A 216 -11.84 10.16 10.14
N LEU A 217 -11.06 11.22 10.04
CA LEU A 217 -9.76 11.40 10.67
C LEU A 217 -9.87 12.42 11.79
N THR A 218 -9.50 12.06 13.01
CA THR A 218 -9.51 12.98 14.17
C THR A 218 -8.09 13.15 14.67
N TYR A 219 -7.54 14.36 14.53
CA TYR A 219 -6.18 14.71 14.97
C TYR A 219 -6.06 16.23 15.20
N GLY A 220 -5.13 16.65 16.06
CA GLY A 220 -4.91 18.07 16.34
C GLY A 220 -6.11 18.78 16.94
N GLY A 221 -7.10 18.07 17.48
CA GLY A 221 -8.35 18.63 17.98
C GLY A 221 -9.44 18.87 16.93
N GLU A 222 -9.20 18.49 15.69
CA GLU A 222 -10.12 18.66 14.55
C GLU A 222 -10.51 17.32 13.95
N THR A 223 -11.64 17.31 13.25
CA THR A 223 -12.12 16.14 12.50
C THR A 223 -12.18 16.48 11.01
N HIS A 224 -11.57 15.63 10.21
CA HIS A 224 -11.50 15.73 8.76
C HIS A 224 -12.20 14.52 8.14
N VAL A 225 -13.02 14.73 7.12
CA VAL A 225 -13.73 13.67 6.42
C VAL A 225 -13.25 13.59 4.98
N LEU A 226 -12.45 12.57 4.69
CA LEU A 226 -11.93 12.30 3.35
C LEU A 226 -12.82 11.29 2.64
N GLU A 227 -13.34 11.65 1.48
CA GLU A 227 -14.16 10.81 0.62
C GLU A 227 -13.58 10.70 -0.79
N VAL A 228 -13.83 9.59 -1.46
CA VAL A 228 -13.59 9.50 -2.90
C VAL A 228 -14.76 10.17 -3.62
N PRO A 229 -14.53 11.14 -4.53
CA PRO A 229 -15.60 11.79 -5.31
C PRO A 229 -16.42 10.76 -6.10
N GLU A 230 -17.70 11.05 -6.33
CA GLU A 230 -18.59 10.20 -7.13
C GLU A 230 -18.09 10.06 -8.59
N SER A 231 -17.56 11.14 -9.14
CA SER A 231 -16.94 11.20 -10.48
C SER A 231 -15.45 10.84 -10.47
N GLY A 232 -14.97 10.20 -9.42
CA GLY A 232 -13.55 9.89 -9.24
C GLY A 232 -12.99 9.14 -10.44
N GLU A 233 -12.34 9.86 -11.34
CA GLU A 233 -11.49 9.27 -12.36
C GLU A 233 -10.30 8.63 -11.67
N ILE A 234 -10.24 7.31 -11.73
CA ILE A 234 -9.02 6.58 -11.47
C ILE A 234 -8.10 6.91 -12.64
N SER A 235 -7.21 7.89 -12.45
CA SER A 235 -6.21 8.23 -13.46
C SER A 235 -5.26 7.05 -13.63
N THR A 236 -5.49 6.26 -14.67
CA THR A 236 -4.58 5.20 -15.07
C THR A 236 -3.45 5.80 -15.91
N ASP A 237 -2.44 6.37 -15.28
CA ASP A 237 -1.20 6.71 -15.99
C ASP A 237 -0.32 5.46 -16.04
N SER A 238 -0.50 4.67 -17.11
CA SER A 238 0.08 3.33 -17.32
C SER A 238 1.50 3.35 -17.92
N ARG A 239 2.32 4.37 -17.67
CA ARG A 239 3.65 4.50 -18.28
C ARG A 239 4.78 3.79 -17.57
N SER A 240 4.57 3.22 -16.41
CA SER A 240 5.55 2.38 -15.72
C SER A 240 4.89 1.06 -15.33
N GLY A 241 5.47 -0.07 -15.67
CA GLY A 241 4.92 -1.43 -15.56
C GLY A 241 4.45 -1.91 -14.17
N ILE A 242 4.28 -1.01 -13.23
CA ILE A 242 3.55 -1.19 -11.98
C ILE A 242 2.49 -0.07 -11.98
N ALA A 243 1.23 -0.42 -12.22
CA ALA A 243 0.12 0.52 -12.18
C ALA A 243 -0.10 1.00 -10.74
N ILE A 244 0.59 2.08 -10.36
CA ILE A 244 0.24 2.85 -9.17
C ILE A 244 -0.96 3.69 -9.56
N ILE A 245 -2.13 3.34 -9.06
CA ILE A 245 -3.38 4.06 -9.34
C ILE A 245 -3.50 5.17 -8.29
N PRO A 246 -3.37 6.46 -8.67
CA PRO A 246 -3.61 7.54 -7.74
C PRO A 246 -5.12 7.67 -7.47
N PHE A 247 -5.47 7.92 -6.22
CA PHE A 247 -6.82 8.22 -5.78
C PHE A 247 -6.96 9.72 -5.57
N THR A 248 -8.11 10.28 -5.92
CA THR A 248 -8.47 11.62 -5.49
C THR A 248 -9.38 11.51 -4.28
N PHE A 249 -9.02 12.19 -3.20
CA PHE A 249 -9.87 12.39 -2.04
C PHE A 249 -10.37 13.84 -2.03
N GLN A 250 -11.57 14.02 -1.55
CA GLN A 250 -12.18 15.32 -1.29
C GLN A 250 -12.59 15.44 0.17
N GLU A 251 -12.50 16.64 0.71
CA GLU A 251 -13.03 17.02 2.01
C GLU A 251 -13.96 18.21 1.80
N ASN A 252 -15.21 18.13 2.30
CA ASN A 252 -16.13 19.25 2.28
C ASN A 252 -15.73 20.25 3.36
N ILE A 253 -15.26 21.41 2.96
CA ILE A 253 -14.79 22.48 3.84
C ILE A 253 -15.70 23.72 3.80
N THR A 254 -16.96 23.56 3.36
CA THR A 254 -17.90 24.67 3.18
C THR A 254 -18.12 25.45 4.47
N SER A 255 -18.21 24.77 5.60
CA SER A 255 -18.37 25.41 6.92
C SER A 255 -17.15 26.23 7.31
N GLN A 256 -15.94 25.65 7.19
CA GLN A 256 -14.68 26.32 7.45
C GLN A 256 -14.47 27.51 6.51
N PHE A 257 -14.85 27.34 5.24
CA PHE A 257 -14.80 28.44 4.28
C PHE A 257 -15.64 29.63 4.72
N LYS A 258 -16.90 29.40 5.11
CA LYS A 258 -17.83 30.46 5.57
C LYS A 258 -17.33 31.15 6.84
N GLU A 259 -16.79 30.38 7.77
CA GLU A 259 -16.25 30.91 9.03
C GLU A 259 -15.03 31.81 8.79
N GLN A 260 -14.10 31.38 7.96
CA GLN A 260 -12.88 32.12 7.66
C GLN A 260 -13.09 33.28 6.70
N ASN A 261 -14.17 33.26 5.91
CA ASN A 261 -14.49 34.25 4.89
C ASN A 261 -15.91 34.82 5.07
N PRO A 262 -16.27 35.45 6.20
CA PRO A 262 -17.65 35.84 6.52
C PRO A 262 -18.22 36.91 5.55
N LYS A 263 -17.35 37.60 4.81
CA LYS A 263 -17.75 38.62 3.81
C LYS A 263 -18.01 38.01 2.42
N PHE A 264 -17.65 36.75 2.21
CA PHE A 264 -17.82 36.08 0.93
C PHE A 264 -19.16 35.31 0.94
N THR A 265 -20.05 35.66 0.02
CA THR A 265 -21.33 34.98 -0.12
C THR A 265 -21.22 33.89 -1.17
N LEU A 266 -21.34 32.62 -0.76
CA LEU A 266 -21.46 31.52 -1.70
C LEU A 266 -22.86 31.50 -2.32
N PRO A 267 -23.00 31.28 -3.63
CA PRO A 267 -24.29 31.01 -4.25
C PRO A 267 -25.01 29.79 -3.65
N ASP A 268 -26.33 29.75 -3.73
CA ASP A 268 -27.12 28.64 -3.23
C ASP A 268 -26.72 27.31 -3.89
N GLY A 269 -26.57 26.25 -3.08
CA GLY A 269 -26.21 24.92 -3.52
C GLY A 269 -24.72 24.76 -3.89
N VAL A 270 -23.88 25.81 -3.70
CA VAL A 270 -22.44 25.69 -3.89
C VAL A 270 -21.77 25.22 -2.60
N GLU A 271 -21.01 24.14 -2.70
CA GLU A 271 -20.15 23.62 -1.66
C GLU A 271 -18.67 23.79 -2.03
N VAL A 272 -17.83 23.92 -1.05
CA VAL A 272 -16.38 24.12 -1.23
C VAL A 272 -15.64 22.88 -0.76
N TYR A 273 -14.80 22.32 -1.64
CA TYR A 273 -14.05 21.10 -1.38
C TYR A 273 -12.56 21.32 -1.49
N TYR A 274 -11.82 20.75 -0.54
CA TYR A 274 -10.38 20.55 -0.62
C TYR A 274 -10.09 19.19 -1.29
N LEU A 275 -9.21 19.19 -2.30
CA LEU A 275 -8.86 17.98 -3.05
C LEU A 275 -7.40 17.62 -2.87
N ILE A 276 -7.14 16.34 -2.64
CA ILE A 276 -5.81 15.74 -2.66
C ILE A 276 -5.76 14.55 -3.61
N THR A 277 -4.70 14.44 -4.38
CA THR A 277 -4.38 13.21 -5.11
C THR A 277 -3.34 12.44 -4.32
N ALA A 278 -3.62 11.18 -4.05
CA ALA A 278 -2.79 10.35 -3.19
C ALA A 278 -2.58 8.95 -3.75
N ILE A 279 -1.51 8.31 -3.33
CA ILE A 279 -1.22 6.89 -3.55
C ILE A 279 -1.48 6.16 -2.25
N ILE A 280 -2.18 5.02 -2.33
CA ILE A 280 -2.42 4.13 -1.19
C ILE A 280 -1.53 2.90 -1.33
N LYS A 281 -0.83 2.56 -0.28
CA LYS A 281 -0.04 1.31 -0.20
C LYS A 281 -0.11 0.70 1.18
N ASN A 282 0.05 -0.64 1.22
CA ASN A 282 0.21 -1.33 2.48
C ASN A 282 1.65 -1.14 2.98
N GLU A 283 1.80 -0.92 4.27
CA GLU A 283 3.08 -0.76 4.96
C GLU A 283 3.13 -1.67 6.17
N ILE A 284 4.34 -2.03 6.56
CA ILE A 284 4.60 -2.57 7.90
C ILE A 284 5.31 -1.48 8.68
N ILE A 285 4.79 -1.19 9.85
CA ILE A 285 5.39 -0.23 10.77
C ILE A 285 5.98 -0.97 11.97
N GLU A 286 7.13 -0.50 12.42
CA GLU A 286 7.68 -0.88 13.72
C GLU A 286 7.05 0.03 14.78
N ILE A 287 6.22 -0.55 15.64
CA ILE A 287 5.73 0.16 16.83
C ILE A 287 6.83 0.06 17.88
N GLN A 288 7.45 1.20 18.18
CA GLN A 288 8.36 1.35 19.31
C GLN A 288 7.59 1.35 20.63
#